data_73e69deedae500940558eee4e93c2767
#
_entry.id   73e69deedae500940558eee4e93c2767
#
_cell.length_a   1.000
_cell.length_b   1.000
_cell.length_c   1.000
_cell.angle_alpha   90.00
_cell.angle_beta   90.00
_cell.angle_gamma   90.00
#
_symmetry.space_group_name_H-M   'P 1'
#
loop_
_entity.id
_entity.type
_entity.pdbx_description
1 polymer ?
#
loop_
_entity_poly.entity_id
_entity_poly.type
_entity_poly.pdbx_seq_one_letter_code
_entity_poly.pdbx_strand_id
1 'polypeptide(L)'
;ATNTKFDRGDDLSDLLNQYQDYTDQRLAIERKFNEDIATLQEQRKQAVKNGDTDQVEQIDRSIAQATKNKGMELMGLDYDKLKESPEYVRAFENLKETSSETLNSLLTQLENAKSTAAKVLSPDQLREYTSTIQSIMDELDSRNPFQSLSDKKKELAEAEEELANAQMELENARQTAEAVKGG
;
A
#
# COMPACT_ATOMS: atom_id res chain seq x y z
N ALA A 1 30.37 10.44 28.07
CA ALA A 1 29.00 10.04 28.50
C ALA A 1 27.97 11.16 28.38
N THR A 2 28.35 12.36 27.91
CA THR A 2 27.47 13.53 27.84
C THR A 2 26.82 13.75 26.47
N ASN A 3 27.19 12.99 25.44
CA ASN A 3 26.68 13.16 24.08
C ASN A 3 25.35 12.41 23.78
N THR A 4 24.99 11.44 24.61
CA THR A 4 23.80 10.64 24.41
C THR A 4 22.48 11.38 24.70
N LYS A 5 22.51 12.48 25.44
CA LYS A 5 21.31 13.31 25.69
C LYS A 5 20.99 14.28 24.56
N PHE A 6 21.98 14.70 23.81
CA PHE A 6 21.81 15.63 22.68
C PHE A 6 21.25 14.89 21.45
N ASP A 7 21.76 13.68 21.19
CA ASP A 7 21.31 12.83 20.08
C ASP A 7 19.83 12.43 20.23
N ARG A 8 19.35 12.21 21.44
CA ARG A 8 17.93 11.87 21.69
C ARG A 8 16.97 13.04 21.44
N GLY A 9 17.42 14.28 21.64
CA GLY A 9 16.60 15.47 21.38
C GLY A 9 16.41 15.72 19.87
N ASP A 10 17.48 15.55 19.11
CA ASP A 10 17.46 15.71 17.67
C ASP A 10 16.68 14.56 17.00
N ASP A 11 16.87 13.33 17.45
CA ASP A 11 16.11 12.16 16.99
C ASP A 11 14.60 12.31 17.25
N LEU A 12 14.22 12.87 18.40
CA LEU A 12 12.81 13.12 18.71
C LEU A 12 12.23 14.23 17.83
N SER A 13 12.96 15.30 17.61
CA SER A 13 12.54 16.41 16.73
C SER A 13 12.37 15.94 15.31
N ASP A 14 13.31 15.17 14.77
CA ASP A 14 13.24 14.59 13.44
C ASP A 14 12.05 13.63 13.31
N LEU A 15 11.83 12.80 14.32
CA LEU A 15 10.71 11.88 14.36
C LEU A 15 9.36 12.60 14.35
N LEU A 16 9.23 13.67 15.17
CA LEU A 16 8.01 14.48 15.22
C LEU A 16 7.75 15.18 13.87
N ASN A 17 8.79 15.70 13.24
CA ASN A 17 8.68 16.33 11.91
C ASN A 17 8.25 15.30 10.84
N GLN A 18 8.80 14.11 10.86
CA GLN A 18 8.42 13.03 9.95
C GLN A 18 6.95 12.64 10.12
N TYR A 19 6.47 12.54 11.36
CA TYR A 19 5.06 12.24 11.63
C TYR A 19 4.15 13.37 11.17
N GLN A 20 4.55 14.62 11.36
CA GLN A 20 3.79 15.77 10.90
C GLN A 20 3.71 15.80 9.38
N ASP A 21 4.82 15.61 8.67
CA ASP A 21 4.87 15.57 7.22
C ASP A 21 3.98 14.45 6.66
N TYR A 22 4.03 13.27 7.26
CA TYR A 22 3.18 12.15 6.89
C TYR A 22 1.69 12.49 7.05
N THR A 23 1.32 13.06 8.19
CA THR A 23 -0.06 13.47 8.48
C THR A 23 -0.52 14.55 7.51
N ASP A 24 0.31 15.53 7.24
CA ASP A 24 0.01 16.64 6.31
C ASP A 24 -0.16 16.12 4.88
N GLN A 25 0.70 15.20 4.43
CA GLN A 25 0.57 14.57 3.12
C GLN A 25 -0.72 13.75 3.01
N ARG A 26 -1.05 13.00 4.05
CA ARG A 26 -2.28 12.23 4.10
C ARG A 26 -3.52 13.12 4.05
N LEU A 27 -3.53 14.20 4.82
CA LEU A 27 -4.60 15.21 4.80
C LEU A 27 -4.73 15.90 3.44
N ALA A 28 -3.61 16.20 2.79
CA ALA A 28 -3.60 16.80 1.46
C ALA A 28 -4.26 15.89 0.42
N ILE A 29 -3.96 14.60 0.45
CA ILE A 29 -4.58 13.61 -0.42
C ILE A 29 -6.10 13.55 -0.19
N GLU A 30 -6.52 13.49 1.07
CA GLU A 30 -7.94 13.43 1.43
C GLU A 30 -8.69 14.72 1.05
N ARG A 31 -8.06 15.86 1.27
CA ARG A 31 -8.64 17.17 0.92
C ARG A 31 -8.83 17.30 -0.58
N LYS A 32 -7.81 16.98 -1.36
CA LYS A 32 -7.90 17.00 -2.82
C LYS A 32 -9.00 16.07 -3.34
N PHE A 33 -9.07 14.87 -2.80
CA PHE A 33 -10.13 13.92 -3.14
C PHE A 33 -11.52 14.50 -2.85
N ASN A 34 -11.72 15.07 -1.65
CA ASN A 34 -13.01 15.63 -1.25
C ASN A 34 -13.41 16.80 -2.15
N GLU A 35 -12.47 17.68 -2.51
CA GLU A 35 -12.70 18.78 -3.45
C GLU A 35 -13.09 18.29 -4.83
N ASP A 36 -12.37 17.31 -5.36
CA ASP A 36 -12.64 16.72 -6.67
C ASP A 36 -14.01 16.03 -6.70
N ILE A 37 -14.34 15.28 -5.65
CA ILE A 37 -15.63 14.59 -5.53
C ILE A 37 -16.78 15.61 -5.44
N ALA A 38 -16.63 16.66 -4.65
CA ALA A 38 -17.65 17.71 -4.54
C ALA A 38 -17.92 18.37 -5.89
N THR A 39 -16.89 18.67 -6.67
CA THR A 39 -17.00 19.22 -8.01
C THR A 39 -17.70 18.24 -8.97
N LEU A 40 -17.28 16.98 -8.96
CA LEU A 40 -17.88 15.94 -9.81
C LEU A 40 -19.36 15.69 -9.48
N GLN A 41 -19.70 15.67 -8.20
CA GLN A 41 -21.10 15.50 -7.76
C GLN A 41 -21.98 16.67 -8.19
N GLU A 42 -21.49 17.89 -8.13
CA GLU A 42 -22.22 19.07 -8.61
C GLU A 42 -22.44 19.03 -10.12
N GLN A 43 -21.40 18.69 -10.88
CA GLN A 43 -21.49 18.48 -12.33
C GLN A 43 -22.45 17.35 -12.67
N ARG A 44 -22.47 16.30 -11.86
CA ARG A 44 -23.42 15.18 -12.04
C ARG A 44 -24.87 15.63 -11.89
N LYS A 45 -25.14 16.44 -10.87
CA LYS A 45 -26.49 17.02 -10.67
C LYS A 45 -26.95 17.82 -11.89
N GLN A 46 -26.07 18.63 -12.46
CA GLN A 46 -26.37 19.42 -13.65
C GLN A 46 -26.62 18.52 -14.86
N ALA A 47 -25.80 17.48 -15.06
CA ALA A 47 -25.97 16.53 -16.15
C ALA A 47 -27.28 15.77 -16.04
N VAL A 48 -27.69 15.37 -14.85
CA VAL A 48 -28.97 14.69 -14.59
C VAL A 48 -30.13 15.64 -14.95
N LYS A 49 -30.06 16.90 -14.51
CA LYS A 49 -31.10 17.91 -14.85
C LYS A 49 -31.23 18.12 -16.35
N ASN A 50 -30.11 18.10 -17.07
CA ASN A 50 -30.07 18.30 -18.51
C ASN A 50 -30.42 17.03 -19.30
N GLY A 51 -30.60 15.90 -18.63
CA GLY A 51 -30.87 14.63 -19.30
C GLY A 51 -29.69 14.06 -20.09
N ASP A 52 -28.47 14.53 -19.80
CA ASP A 52 -27.25 14.11 -20.46
C ASP A 52 -26.68 12.84 -19.78
N THR A 53 -27.19 11.69 -20.21
CA THR A 53 -26.82 10.38 -19.68
C THR A 53 -25.36 10.02 -19.95
N ASP A 54 -24.81 10.42 -21.08
CA ASP A 54 -23.40 10.17 -21.42
C ASP A 54 -22.45 10.91 -20.47
N GLN A 55 -22.77 12.16 -20.15
CA GLN A 55 -21.99 12.94 -19.19
C GLN A 55 -22.09 12.36 -17.79
N VAL A 56 -23.28 11.90 -17.37
CA VAL A 56 -23.45 11.21 -16.08
C VAL A 56 -22.53 9.98 -15.98
N GLU A 57 -22.49 9.16 -17.03
CA GLU A 57 -21.60 7.98 -17.06
C GLU A 57 -20.12 8.36 -16.99
N GLN A 58 -19.71 9.38 -17.73
CA GLN A 58 -18.32 9.87 -17.68
C GLN A 58 -17.94 10.37 -16.29
N ILE A 59 -18.85 11.09 -15.63
CA ILE A 59 -18.63 11.58 -14.27
C ILE A 59 -18.56 10.41 -13.29
N ASP A 60 -19.42 9.41 -13.41
CA ASP A 60 -19.39 8.23 -12.55
C ASP A 60 -18.06 7.44 -12.70
N ARG A 61 -17.55 7.34 -13.92
CA ARG A 61 -16.21 6.76 -14.16
C ARG A 61 -15.10 7.58 -13.53
N SER A 62 -15.21 8.91 -13.61
CA SER A 62 -14.23 9.82 -12.99
C SER A 62 -14.24 9.72 -11.47
N ILE A 63 -15.41 9.59 -10.87
CA ILE A 63 -15.55 9.36 -9.42
C ILE A 63 -14.88 8.04 -9.02
N ALA A 64 -15.15 6.97 -9.76
CA ALA A 64 -14.53 5.67 -9.54
C ALA A 64 -13.01 5.73 -9.67
N GLN A 65 -12.50 6.44 -10.67
CA GLN A 65 -11.06 6.62 -10.88
C GLN A 65 -10.43 7.46 -9.77
N ALA A 66 -11.08 8.54 -9.33
CA ALA A 66 -10.61 9.37 -8.22
C ALA A 66 -10.54 8.57 -6.92
N THR A 67 -11.53 7.72 -6.65
CA THR A 67 -11.54 6.85 -5.47
C THR A 67 -10.39 5.85 -5.51
N LYS A 68 -10.14 5.25 -6.66
CA LYS A 68 -9.02 4.35 -6.87
C LYS A 68 -7.69 5.05 -6.69
N ASN A 69 -7.52 6.22 -7.27
CA ASN A 69 -6.30 7.02 -7.16
C ASN A 69 -6.02 7.42 -5.70
N LYS A 70 -7.04 7.82 -4.96
CA LYS A 70 -6.91 8.10 -3.52
C LYS A 70 -6.37 6.87 -2.77
N GLY A 71 -6.96 5.71 -3.01
CA GLY A 71 -6.52 4.45 -2.40
C GLY A 71 -5.06 4.14 -2.72
N MET A 72 -4.65 4.32 -3.98
CA MET A 72 -3.27 4.12 -4.42
C MET A 72 -2.29 5.08 -3.75
N GLU A 73 -2.63 6.37 -3.70
CA GLU A 73 -1.77 7.39 -3.09
C GLU A 73 -1.61 7.17 -1.59
N LEU A 74 -2.71 6.86 -0.88
CA LEU A 74 -2.66 6.58 0.56
C LEU A 74 -1.87 5.31 0.85
N MET A 75 -2.06 4.26 0.06
CA MET A 75 -1.31 3.00 0.23
C MET A 75 0.18 3.20 -0.03
N GLY A 76 0.52 3.94 -1.09
CA GLY A 76 1.91 4.27 -1.40
C GLY A 76 2.57 5.04 -0.26
N LEU A 77 1.89 6.03 0.28
CA LEU A 77 2.37 6.82 1.42
C LEU A 77 2.55 5.96 2.68
N ASP A 78 1.57 5.12 3.00
CA ASP A 78 1.61 4.25 4.17
C ASP A 78 2.73 3.20 4.04
N TYR A 79 2.94 2.65 2.85
CA TYR A 79 4.03 1.71 2.58
C TYR A 79 5.41 2.38 2.67
N ASP A 80 5.57 3.57 2.11
CA ASP A 80 6.81 4.34 2.21
C ASP A 80 7.11 4.67 3.67
N LYS A 81 6.10 5.04 4.44
CA LYS A 81 6.25 5.29 5.88
C LYS A 81 6.67 4.04 6.65
N LEU A 82 6.09 2.89 6.31
CA LEU A 82 6.48 1.61 6.91
C LEU A 82 7.94 1.29 6.63
N LYS A 83 8.41 1.48 5.39
CA LYS A 83 9.82 1.24 5.01
C LYS A 83 10.80 2.15 5.73
N GLU A 84 10.38 3.35 6.06
CA GLU A 84 11.20 4.32 6.80
C GLU A 84 11.16 4.10 8.32
N SER A 85 10.24 3.28 8.83
CA SER A 85 10.14 3.05 10.26
C SER A 85 11.43 2.42 10.81
N PRO A 86 11.88 2.85 12.00
CA PRO A 86 13.10 2.28 12.59
C PRO A 86 13.04 0.77 12.79
N GLU A 87 11.87 0.24 13.10
CA GLU A 87 11.66 -1.20 13.27
C GLU A 87 11.88 -1.96 11.97
N TYR A 88 11.33 -1.44 10.87
CA TYR A 88 11.49 -2.03 9.55
C TYR A 88 12.95 -1.98 9.09
N VAL A 89 13.59 -0.80 9.20
CA VAL A 89 14.99 -0.61 8.80
C VAL A 89 15.91 -1.52 9.58
N ARG A 90 15.78 -1.55 10.91
CA ARG A 90 16.59 -2.43 11.78
C ARG A 90 16.37 -3.90 11.47
N ALA A 91 15.12 -4.29 11.23
CA ALA A 91 14.79 -5.68 10.90
C ALA A 91 15.49 -6.13 9.62
N PHE A 92 15.58 -5.28 8.59
CA PHE A 92 16.20 -5.62 7.32
C PHE A 92 17.71 -5.41 7.28
N GLU A 93 18.26 -4.50 8.10
CA GLU A 93 19.72 -4.37 8.27
C GLU A 93 20.31 -5.59 8.99
N ASN A 94 19.60 -6.11 9.98
CA ASN A 94 20.03 -7.25 10.80
C ASN A 94 18.88 -8.23 11.04
N LEU A 95 18.41 -8.83 9.95
CA LEU A 95 17.27 -9.75 9.99
C LEU A 95 17.50 -10.90 10.97
N LYS A 96 18.71 -11.45 10.99
CA LYS A 96 19.09 -12.57 11.87
C LYS A 96 19.11 -12.22 13.36
N GLU A 97 19.41 -10.95 13.68
CA GLU A 97 19.49 -10.47 15.06
C GLU A 97 18.20 -9.84 15.56
N THR A 98 17.22 -9.64 14.67
CA THR A 98 15.93 -9.08 15.03
C THR A 98 15.10 -10.11 15.78
N SER A 99 14.41 -9.68 16.85
CA SER A 99 13.58 -10.58 17.64
C SER A 99 12.44 -11.18 16.82
N SER A 100 12.07 -12.42 17.11
CA SER A 100 10.94 -13.09 16.45
C SER A 100 9.63 -12.34 16.67
N GLU A 101 9.46 -11.70 17.81
CA GLU A 101 8.31 -10.86 18.11
C GLU A 101 8.20 -9.66 17.15
N THR A 102 9.29 -8.94 16.92
CA THR A 102 9.34 -7.82 15.97
C THR A 102 9.07 -8.32 14.54
N LEU A 103 9.69 -9.42 14.14
CA LEU A 103 9.48 -10.01 12.81
C LEU A 103 8.02 -10.44 12.60
N ASN A 104 7.40 -11.07 13.60
CA ASN A 104 5.99 -11.45 13.55
C ASN A 104 5.06 -10.23 13.47
N SER A 105 5.38 -9.16 14.18
CA SER A 105 4.62 -7.91 14.12
C SER A 105 4.67 -7.28 12.72
N LEU A 106 5.86 -7.19 12.13
CA LEU A 106 6.04 -6.69 10.76
C LEU A 106 5.33 -7.58 9.74
N LEU A 107 5.45 -8.89 9.89
CA LEU A 107 4.78 -9.85 9.02
C LEU A 107 3.26 -9.69 9.06
N THR A 108 2.69 -9.54 10.26
CA THR A 108 1.25 -9.32 10.44
C THR A 108 0.79 -8.03 9.76
N GLN A 109 1.53 -6.94 9.90
CA GLN A 109 1.23 -5.67 9.23
C GLN A 109 1.26 -5.81 7.71
N LEU A 110 2.28 -6.48 7.18
CA LEU A 110 2.42 -6.70 5.74
C LEU A 110 1.32 -7.62 5.20
N GLU A 111 1.00 -8.70 5.90
CA GLU A 111 -0.06 -9.62 5.49
C GLU A 111 -1.44 -8.98 5.54
N ASN A 112 -1.73 -8.16 6.54
CA ASN A 112 -3.00 -7.45 6.65
C ASN A 112 -3.22 -6.44 5.50
N ALA A 113 -2.16 -5.82 5.03
CA ALA A 113 -2.21 -4.86 3.92
C ALA A 113 -2.09 -5.51 2.53
N LYS A 114 -1.86 -6.80 2.46
CA LYS A 114 -1.55 -7.53 1.22
C LYS A 114 -2.64 -7.43 0.15
N SER A 115 -3.90 -7.57 0.52
CA SER A 115 -5.00 -7.49 -0.43
C SER A 115 -5.14 -6.08 -1.04
N THR A 116 -4.90 -5.05 -0.25
CA THR A 116 -4.88 -3.66 -0.73
C THR A 116 -3.65 -3.41 -1.59
N ALA A 117 -2.48 -3.90 -1.16
CA ALA A 117 -1.23 -3.79 -1.91
C ALA A 117 -1.36 -4.40 -3.32
N ALA A 118 -1.97 -5.57 -3.43
CA ALA A 118 -2.19 -6.26 -4.70
C ALA A 118 -3.02 -5.42 -5.69
N LYS A 119 -3.92 -4.59 -5.19
CA LYS A 119 -4.80 -3.76 -6.02
C LYS A 119 -4.17 -2.43 -6.45
N VAL A 120 -3.22 -1.91 -5.67
CA VAL A 120 -2.76 -0.53 -5.82
C VAL A 120 -1.29 -0.38 -6.17
N LEU A 121 -0.44 -1.34 -5.82
CA LEU A 121 1.00 -1.28 -6.11
C LEU A 121 1.29 -1.68 -7.56
N SER A 122 2.36 -1.12 -8.12
CA SER A 122 2.87 -1.52 -9.43
C SER A 122 3.43 -2.96 -9.36
N PRO A 123 3.60 -3.64 -10.51
CA PRO A 123 4.19 -4.99 -10.52
C PRO A 123 5.57 -5.08 -9.84
N ASP A 124 6.42 -4.07 -10.00
CA ASP A 124 7.74 -4.03 -9.36
C ASP A 124 7.63 -3.84 -7.84
N GLN A 125 6.75 -2.94 -7.39
CA GLN A 125 6.46 -2.75 -5.97
C GLN A 125 5.84 -3.99 -5.34
N LEU A 126 4.97 -4.70 -6.06
CA LEU A 126 4.38 -5.96 -5.59
C LEU A 126 5.43 -7.07 -5.42
N ARG A 127 6.39 -7.15 -6.34
CA ARG A 127 7.50 -8.10 -6.21
C ARG A 127 8.36 -7.79 -4.99
N GLU A 128 8.69 -6.52 -4.76
CA GLU A 128 9.42 -6.09 -3.57
C GLU A 128 8.64 -6.43 -2.30
N TYR A 129 7.35 -6.15 -2.30
CA TYR A 129 6.45 -6.43 -1.17
C TYR A 129 6.41 -7.93 -0.85
N THR A 130 6.21 -8.76 -1.85
CA THR A 130 6.20 -10.23 -1.72
C THR A 130 7.55 -10.76 -1.25
N SER A 131 8.63 -10.25 -1.82
CA SER A 131 10.00 -10.62 -1.44
C SER A 131 10.30 -10.28 0.01
N THR A 132 9.80 -9.14 0.49
CA THR A 132 9.92 -8.72 1.88
C THR A 132 9.21 -9.70 2.82
N ILE A 133 7.97 -10.06 2.52
CA ILE A 133 7.21 -11.06 3.29
C ILE A 133 7.96 -12.39 3.30
N GLN A 134 8.46 -12.84 2.16
CA GLN A 134 9.18 -14.08 2.05
C GLN A 134 10.46 -14.08 2.89
N SER A 135 11.22 -13.00 2.89
CA SER A 135 12.45 -12.88 3.68
C SER A 135 12.19 -13.01 5.18
N ILE A 136 11.10 -12.41 5.67
CA ILE A 136 10.69 -12.53 7.07
C ILE A 136 10.27 -13.96 7.39
N MET A 137 9.46 -14.56 6.53
CA MET A 137 9.01 -15.96 6.71
C MET A 137 10.17 -16.92 6.74
N ASP A 138 11.11 -16.80 5.83
CA ASP A 138 12.30 -17.66 5.75
C ASP A 138 13.16 -17.55 7.00
N GLU A 139 13.32 -16.34 7.54
CA GLU A 139 14.07 -16.13 8.78
C GLU A 139 13.36 -16.77 9.98
N LEU A 140 12.05 -16.60 10.09
CA LEU A 140 11.26 -17.22 11.16
C LEU A 140 11.28 -18.73 11.06
N ASP A 141 11.21 -19.28 9.86
CA ASP A 141 11.30 -20.73 9.61
C ASP A 141 12.66 -21.28 10.01
N SER A 142 13.73 -20.54 9.74
CA SER A 142 15.08 -20.97 10.12
C SER A 142 15.27 -21.09 11.63
N ARG A 143 14.48 -20.32 12.40
CA ARG A 143 14.52 -20.35 13.88
C ARG A 143 13.70 -21.48 14.46
N ASN A 144 12.75 -22.01 13.71
CA ASN A 144 11.79 -22.99 14.23
C ASN A 144 11.58 -24.13 13.23
N PRO A 145 12.59 -25.02 13.08
CA PRO A 145 12.55 -26.08 12.05
C PRO A 145 11.43 -27.12 12.23
N PHE A 146 10.73 -27.09 13.37
CA PHE A 146 9.63 -27.98 13.67
C PHE A 146 8.24 -27.42 13.35
N GLN A 147 8.10 -26.12 13.10
CA GLN A 147 6.89 -25.58 12.54
C GLN A 147 6.88 -25.83 11.04
N SER A 148 5.84 -26.52 10.59
CA SER A 148 5.81 -27.08 9.26
C SER A 148 6.14 -26.07 8.16
N LEU A 149 7.31 -26.22 7.60
CA LEU A 149 7.77 -25.57 6.38
C LEU A 149 6.73 -25.73 5.25
N SER A 150 5.92 -26.80 5.30
CA SER A 150 4.89 -27.07 4.31
C SER A 150 3.70 -26.10 4.39
N ASP A 151 3.26 -25.69 5.59
CA ASP A 151 2.14 -24.75 5.74
C ASP A 151 2.50 -23.35 5.25
N LYS A 152 3.71 -22.89 5.54
CA LYS A 152 4.19 -21.58 5.08
C LYS A 152 4.48 -21.57 3.58
N LYS A 153 5.01 -22.63 3.02
CA LYS A 153 5.15 -22.78 1.57
C LYS A 153 3.81 -22.76 0.86
N LYS A 154 2.79 -23.34 1.47
CA LYS A 154 1.43 -23.32 0.94
C LYS A 154 0.84 -21.90 0.98
N GLU A 155 1.00 -21.17 2.10
CA GLU A 155 0.58 -19.78 2.22
C GLU A 155 1.28 -18.88 1.19
N LEU A 156 2.58 -19.08 0.98
CA LEU A 156 3.34 -18.33 -0.02
C LEU A 156 2.86 -18.62 -1.43
N ALA A 157 2.61 -19.90 -1.76
CA ALA A 157 2.06 -20.30 -3.05
C ALA A 157 0.68 -19.68 -3.29
N GLU A 158 -0.19 -19.66 -2.29
CA GLU A 158 -1.49 -18.99 -2.35
C GLU A 158 -1.33 -17.48 -2.56
N ALA A 159 -0.37 -16.85 -1.88
CA ALA A 159 -0.07 -15.44 -2.04
C ALA A 159 0.42 -15.10 -3.45
N GLU A 160 1.30 -15.90 -4.01
CA GLU A 160 1.81 -15.74 -5.38
C GLU A 160 0.68 -15.91 -6.41
N GLU A 161 -0.22 -16.87 -6.19
CA GLU A 161 -1.38 -17.09 -7.03
C GLU A 161 -2.35 -15.89 -6.97
N GLU A 162 -2.63 -15.35 -5.79
CA GLU A 162 -3.45 -14.15 -5.64
C GLU A 162 -2.84 -12.94 -6.36
N LEU A 163 -1.52 -12.76 -6.26
CA LEU A 163 -0.80 -11.70 -6.96
C LEU A 163 -0.87 -11.87 -8.48
N ALA A 164 -0.67 -13.09 -8.96
CA ALA A 164 -0.77 -13.38 -10.40
C ALA A 164 -2.19 -13.11 -10.91
N ASN A 165 -3.22 -13.52 -10.16
CA ASN A 165 -4.61 -13.25 -10.51
C ASN A 165 -4.92 -11.76 -10.51
N ALA A 166 -4.44 -11.00 -9.52
CA ALA A 166 -4.61 -9.55 -9.45
C ALA A 166 -3.95 -8.84 -10.64
N GLN A 167 -2.75 -9.30 -11.04
CA GLN A 167 -2.05 -8.76 -12.21
C GLN A 167 -2.79 -9.08 -13.51
N MET A 168 -3.36 -10.28 -13.64
CA MET A 168 -4.18 -10.67 -14.78
C MET A 168 -5.47 -9.84 -14.87
N GLU A 169 -6.15 -9.62 -13.75
CA GLU A 169 -7.33 -8.77 -13.69
C GLU A 169 -7.02 -7.34 -14.10
N LEU A 170 -5.88 -6.80 -13.64
CA LEU A 170 -5.42 -5.46 -14.00
C LEU A 170 -5.12 -5.35 -15.49
N GLU A 171 -4.45 -6.34 -16.06
CA GLU A 171 -4.13 -6.40 -17.48
C GLU A 171 -5.39 -6.53 -18.33
N ASN A 172 -6.33 -7.38 -17.93
CA ASN A 172 -7.62 -7.53 -18.59
C ASN A 172 -8.44 -6.23 -18.54
N ALA A 173 -8.42 -5.53 -17.39
CA ALA A 173 -9.09 -4.23 -17.26
C ALA A 173 -8.46 -3.18 -18.18
N ARG A 174 -7.12 -3.19 -18.31
CA ARG A 174 -6.37 -2.30 -19.20
C ARG A 174 -6.71 -2.60 -20.66
N GLN A 175 -6.72 -3.85 -21.07
CA GLN A 175 -7.08 -4.25 -22.43
C GLN A 175 -8.53 -3.90 -22.75
N THR A 176 -9.46 -4.09 -21.83
CA THR A 176 -10.85 -3.70 -21.98
C THR A 176 -10.99 -2.17 -22.15
N ALA A 177 -10.25 -1.39 -21.36
CA ALA A 177 -10.23 0.07 -21.46
C ALA A 177 -9.67 0.53 -22.82
N GLU A 178 -8.61 -0.12 -23.32
CA GLU A 178 -8.03 0.16 -24.63
C GLU A 178 -8.99 -0.22 -25.76
N ALA A 179 -9.67 -1.35 -25.67
CA ALA A 179 -10.68 -1.78 -26.64
C ALA A 179 -11.87 -0.81 -26.72
N VAL A 180 -12.30 -0.25 -25.59
CA VAL A 180 -13.36 0.78 -25.53
C VAL A 180 -12.89 2.09 -26.17
N LYS A 181 -11.60 2.47 -26.01
CA LYS A 181 -11.03 3.65 -26.67
C LYS A 181 -10.83 3.48 -28.16
N GLY A 182 -10.62 2.26 -28.64
CA GLY A 182 -10.41 1.95 -30.05
C GLY A 182 -11.69 1.76 -30.85
N GLY A 183 -12.83 1.73 -30.17
CA GLY A 183 -14.15 1.61 -30.79
C GLY A 183 -14.85 2.94 -30.94
#